data_98dd617c5860544b8db5322456f07c53
#
_entry.id   98dd617c5860544b8db5322456f07c53
#
_cell.length_a   1.000
_cell.length_b   1.000
_cell.length_c   1.000
_cell.angle_alpha   90.00
_cell.angle_beta   90.00
_cell.angle_gamma   90.00
#
_symmetry.space_group_name_H-M   'P 1'
#
loop_
_entity.id
_entity.type
_entity.pdbx_description
1 polymer ?
#
loop_
_entity_poly.entity_id
_entity_poly.type
_entity_poly.pdbx_seq_one_letter_code
_entity_poly.pdbx_strand_id
1 'polypeptide(L)'
;MRTLLFLMLGTLSAAANAASPAPMSSSATAAAADPAQIKLQLREYFFDAAREGRQDMLAEFIRSHYDLNTRDEKGYTALILAAYHGQRPAVEQLLSAGADPCAQDKRGNTALMGAIFKGELGIAKRLMQADCAPDQRNNAGQTAAMYAALFQRTDVLKDLAAKGADLSLKDGQGNDVTKLQRGEFATTPAR
;
A
#
# COMPACT_ATOMS: atom_id res chain seq x y z
N MET A 1 5.86 46.33 -63.64
CA MET A 1 4.69 46.76 -64.49
C MET A 1 3.55 46.88 -63.49
N ARG A 2 3.19 48.13 -63.20
CA ARG A 2 1.94 48.80 -63.53
C ARG A 2 0.73 48.09 -62.89
N THR A 3 -0.16 48.66 -62.14
CA THR A 3 -0.61 50.01 -61.82
C THR A 3 -1.88 49.93 -60.96
N LEU A 4 -2.03 50.87 -60.07
CA LEU A 4 -3.17 51.76 -59.73
C LEU A 4 -4.36 51.10 -59.01
N LEU A 5 -4.63 51.49 -57.76
CA LEU A 5 -5.35 52.75 -57.35
C LEU A 5 -6.85 52.61 -57.50
N PHE A 6 -7.62 52.58 -56.45
CA PHE A 6 -8.78 53.47 -56.30
C PHE A 6 -9.17 53.60 -54.77
N LEU A 7 -9.19 54.86 -54.35
CA LEU A 7 -9.83 55.34 -53.15
C LEU A 7 -11.35 55.22 -53.23
N MET A 8 -11.97 54.84 -52.10
CA MET A 8 -13.28 55.42 -51.76
C MET A 8 -13.36 55.64 -50.26
N LEU A 9 -13.50 56.89 -49.89
CA LEU A 9 -13.93 57.36 -48.57
C LEU A 9 -15.41 56.99 -48.34
N GLY A 10 -15.67 56.42 -47.20
CA GLY A 10 -17.01 56.26 -46.66
C GLY A 10 -16.97 56.48 -45.16
N THR A 11 -17.23 57.70 -44.73
CA THR A 11 -17.42 58.06 -43.31
C THR A 11 -18.78 57.52 -42.86
N LEU A 12 -18.75 56.62 -41.91
CA LEU A 12 -19.94 56.30 -41.10
C LEU A 12 -19.61 56.38 -39.62
N SER A 13 -20.04 57.48 -39.00
CA SER A 13 -20.07 57.63 -37.56
C SER A 13 -20.99 56.59 -36.94
N ALA A 14 -20.47 55.74 -36.10
CA ALA A 14 -21.28 54.95 -35.18
C ALA A 14 -20.77 55.17 -33.76
N ALA A 15 -21.63 55.64 -32.91
CA ALA A 15 -21.43 55.96 -31.54
C ALA A 15 -20.92 54.73 -30.75
N ALA A 16 -19.76 54.92 -30.09
CA ALA A 16 -19.24 53.94 -29.15
C ALA A 16 -20.07 54.01 -27.87
N ASN A 17 -20.87 52.98 -27.66
CA ASN A 17 -21.50 52.73 -26.37
C ASN A 17 -20.47 51.99 -25.52
N ALA A 18 -19.76 52.72 -24.67
CA ALA A 18 -18.82 52.17 -23.73
C ALA A 18 -19.60 51.51 -22.56
N ALA A 19 -19.90 50.23 -22.73
CA ALA A 19 -20.30 49.42 -21.61
C ALA A 19 -19.04 49.08 -20.77
N SER A 20 -18.90 49.71 -19.61
CA SER A 20 -17.90 49.37 -18.60
C SER A 20 -18.04 47.90 -18.23
N PRO A 21 -16.97 47.08 -18.27
CA PRO A 21 -17.03 45.76 -17.72
C PRO A 21 -17.25 45.87 -16.20
N ALA A 22 -18.30 45.23 -15.71
CA ALA A 22 -18.52 45.04 -14.28
C ALA A 22 -17.31 44.35 -13.65
N PRO A 23 -16.91 44.76 -12.42
CA PRO A 23 -15.84 44.04 -11.74
C PRO A 23 -16.26 42.62 -11.51
N MET A 24 -15.57 41.68 -12.14
CA MET A 24 -15.69 40.28 -11.80
C MET A 24 -15.21 40.11 -10.37
N SER A 25 -16.17 40.02 -9.45
CA SER A 25 -15.92 39.64 -8.06
C SER A 25 -15.44 38.21 -8.04
N SER A 26 -14.13 37.99 -8.23
CA SER A 26 -13.51 36.70 -7.98
C SER A 26 -13.27 36.54 -6.47
N SER A 27 -14.35 36.41 -5.71
CA SER A 27 -14.28 35.84 -4.37
C SER A 27 -14.35 34.31 -4.47
N ALA A 28 -13.39 33.71 -5.19
CA ALA A 28 -13.00 32.36 -4.91
C ALA A 28 -12.19 32.41 -3.60
N THR A 29 -12.91 32.49 -2.48
CA THR A 29 -12.36 32.13 -1.18
C THR A 29 -11.93 30.68 -1.35
N ALA A 30 -10.61 30.46 -1.53
CA ALA A 30 -10.06 29.13 -1.39
C ALA A 30 -10.44 28.68 0.01
N ALA A 31 -11.51 27.87 0.12
CA ALA A 31 -11.87 27.26 1.38
C ALA A 31 -10.62 26.52 1.85
N ALA A 32 -10.02 26.98 2.96
CA ALA A 32 -8.89 26.31 3.55
C ALA A 32 -9.30 24.84 3.73
N ALA A 33 -8.58 23.94 3.07
CA ALA A 33 -8.91 22.52 3.13
C ALA A 33 -8.90 22.08 4.60
N ASP A 34 -9.94 21.38 5.02
CA ASP A 34 -10.06 20.89 6.40
C ASP A 34 -8.79 20.07 6.74
N PRO A 35 -8.06 20.42 7.80
CA PRO A 35 -6.85 19.68 8.21
C PRO A 35 -7.10 18.17 8.40
N ALA A 36 -8.31 17.78 8.83
CA ALA A 36 -8.69 16.38 8.98
C ALA A 36 -8.78 15.67 7.61
N GLN A 37 -9.34 16.34 6.61
CA GLN A 37 -9.39 15.80 5.24
C GLN A 37 -8.00 15.70 4.62
N ILE A 38 -7.13 16.69 4.83
CA ILE A 38 -5.75 16.65 4.35
C ILE A 38 -5.01 15.43 4.95
N LYS A 39 -5.15 15.23 6.26
CA LYS A 39 -4.53 14.09 6.95
C LYS A 39 -5.04 12.75 6.41
N LEU A 40 -6.34 12.65 6.13
CA LEU A 40 -6.93 11.45 5.54
C LEU A 40 -6.39 11.19 4.14
N GLN A 41 -6.33 12.21 3.29
CA GLN A 41 -5.78 12.10 1.94
C GLN A 41 -4.30 11.69 1.93
N LEU A 42 -3.48 12.31 2.81
CA LEU A 42 -2.07 11.93 2.95
C LEU A 42 -1.91 10.46 3.33
N ARG A 43 -2.75 9.97 4.25
CA ARG A 43 -2.76 8.56 4.64
C ARG A 43 -3.07 7.65 3.45
N GLU A 44 -4.10 7.97 2.66
CA GLU A 44 -4.44 7.18 1.47
C GLU A 44 -3.33 7.22 0.43
N TYR A 45 -2.71 8.38 0.16
CA TYR A 45 -1.56 8.48 -0.75
C TYR A 45 -0.37 7.63 -0.28
N PHE A 46 -0.13 7.56 1.02
CA PHE A 46 0.93 6.72 1.59
C PHE A 46 0.66 5.22 1.32
N PHE A 47 -0.57 4.77 1.54
CA PHE A 47 -0.94 3.39 1.27
C PHE A 47 -0.97 3.05 -0.23
N ASP A 48 -1.42 3.96 -1.06
CA ASP A 48 -1.40 3.79 -2.52
C ASP A 48 0.04 3.72 -3.04
N ALA A 49 0.93 4.56 -2.53
CA ALA A 49 2.35 4.50 -2.86
C ALA A 49 2.96 3.12 -2.52
N ALA A 50 2.56 2.54 -1.39
CA ALA A 50 3.00 1.20 -1.00
C ALA A 50 2.40 0.09 -1.89
N ARG A 51 1.10 0.17 -2.22
CA ARG A 51 0.42 -0.80 -3.12
C ARG A 51 0.99 -0.79 -4.53
N GLU A 52 1.32 0.38 -5.04
CA GLU A 52 1.80 0.60 -6.40
C GLU A 52 3.33 0.56 -6.52
N GLY A 53 4.05 0.52 -5.40
CA GLY A 53 5.51 0.50 -5.35
C GLY A 53 6.14 1.83 -5.77
N ARG A 54 5.46 2.96 -5.54
CA ARG A 54 5.94 4.31 -5.89
C ARG A 54 7.02 4.77 -4.91
N GLN A 55 8.26 4.42 -5.22
CA GLN A 55 9.42 4.69 -4.37
C GLN A 55 9.68 6.17 -4.15
N ASP A 56 9.45 7.01 -5.15
CA ASP A 56 9.57 8.46 -5.10
C ASP A 56 8.65 9.05 -4.04
N MET A 57 7.38 8.65 -4.05
CA MET A 57 6.38 9.09 -3.08
C MET A 57 6.70 8.56 -1.68
N LEU A 58 7.08 7.29 -1.55
CA LEU A 58 7.49 6.72 -0.26
C LEU A 58 8.70 7.47 0.31
N ALA A 59 9.67 7.89 -0.54
CA ALA A 59 10.81 8.68 -0.11
C ALA A 59 10.41 10.04 0.48
N GLU A 60 9.35 10.69 -0.06
CA GLU A 60 8.82 11.93 0.51
C GLU A 60 8.23 11.71 1.90
N PHE A 61 7.43 10.66 2.08
CA PHE A 61 6.88 10.30 3.40
C PHE A 61 7.99 9.99 4.42
N ILE A 62 9.02 9.25 4.01
CA ILE A 62 10.18 8.93 4.86
C ILE A 62 10.94 10.22 5.24
N ARG A 63 11.22 11.11 4.28
CA ARG A 63 11.91 12.39 4.53
C ARG A 63 11.12 13.33 5.44
N SER A 64 9.80 13.28 5.35
CA SER A 64 8.93 14.08 6.22
C SER A 64 8.71 13.46 7.60
N HIS A 65 9.41 12.37 7.93
CA HIS A 65 9.25 11.64 9.19
C HIS A 65 7.81 11.17 9.44
N TYR A 66 7.10 10.79 8.36
CA TYR A 66 5.76 10.22 8.51
C TYR A 66 5.83 8.90 9.27
N ASP A 67 4.85 8.63 10.13
CA ASP A 67 4.78 7.36 10.85
C ASP A 67 4.52 6.19 9.87
N LEU A 68 5.57 5.42 9.58
CA LEU A 68 5.53 4.28 8.65
C LEU A 68 4.68 3.12 9.15
N ASN A 69 4.34 3.10 10.45
CA ASN A 69 3.51 2.08 11.09
C ASN A 69 2.03 2.51 11.19
N THR A 70 1.67 3.65 10.58
CA THR A 70 0.27 4.04 10.40
C THR A 70 -0.52 2.90 9.79
N ARG A 71 -1.77 2.73 10.24
CA ARG A 71 -2.67 1.63 9.84
C ARG A 71 -3.89 2.15 9.11
N ASP A 72 -4.32 1.40 8.10
CA ASP A 72 -5.61 1.62 7.47
C ASP A 72 -6.76 1.04 8.31
N GLU A 73 -7.99 1.12 7.79
CA GLU A 73 -9.18 0.60 8.45
C GLU A 73 -9.17 -0.92 8.66
N LYS A 74 -8.37 -1.65 7.88
CA LYS A 74 -8.16 -3.11 8.00
C LYS A 74 -6.96 -3.46 8.87
N GLY A 75 -6.25 -2.44 9.37
CA GLY A 75 -5.02 -2.57 10.14
C GLY A 75 -3.78 -2.81 9.30
N TYR A 76 -3.86 -2.68 7.98
CA TYR A 76 -2.69 -2.83 7.13
C TYR A 76 -1.73 -1.66 7.31
N THR A 77 -0.44 -1.96 7.43
CA THR A 77 0.65 -0.99 7.28
C THR A 77 1.10 -0.90 5.82
N ALA A 78 1.84 0.14 5.47
CA ALA A 78 2.45 0.26 4.13
C ALA A 78 3.32 -0.96 3.80
N LEU A 79 4.05 -1.50 4.79
CA LEU A 79 4.88 -2.69 4.59
C LEU A 79 4.05 -3.94 4.27
N ILE A 80 2.92 -4.16 4.98
CA ILE A 80 2.00 -5.26 4.68
C ILE A 80 1.45 -5.12 3.25
N LEU A 81 1.03 -3.92 2.86
CA LEU A 81 0.50 -3.66 1.51
C LEU A 81 1.56 -3.88 0.43
N ALA A 82 2.77 -3.31 0.59
CA ALA A 82 3.86 -3.49 -0.35
C ALA A 82 4.23 -4.98 -0.53
N ALA A 83 4.31 -5.73 0.58
CA ALA A 83 4.60 -7.16 0.55
C ALA A 83 3.49 -7.97 -0.15
N TYR A 84 2.23 -7.67 0.15
CA TYR A 84 1.07 -8.34 -0.45
C TYR A 84 0.95 -8.08 -1.96
N HIS A 85 1.34 -6.88 -2.42
CA HIS A 85 1.28 -6.47 -3.83
C HIS A 85 2.59 -6.74 -4.60
N GLY A 86 3.57 -7.43 -4.01
CA GLY A 86 4.79 -7.81 -4.70
C GLY A 86 5.78 -6.67 -4.95
N GLN A 87 5.65 -5.56 -4.24
CA GLN A 87 6.43 -4.35 -4.45
C GLN A 87 7.79 -4.43 -3.72
N ARG A 88 8.66 -5.32 -4.18
CA ARG A 88 9.94 -5.58 -3.51
C ARG A 88 10.78 -4.34 -3.24
N PRO A 89 10.95 -3.38 -4.17
CA PRO A 89 11.72 -2.17 -3.89
C PRO A 89 11.11 -1.32 -2.78
N ALA A 90 9.76 -1.23 -2.72
CA ALA A 90 9.05 -0.53 -1.65
C ALA A 90 9.23 -1.23 -0.29
N VAL A 91 9.20 -2.57 -0.26
CA VAL A 91 9.50 -3.35 0.95
C VAL A 91 10.90 -3.05 1.47
N GLU A 92 11.92 -3.07 0.60
CA GLU A 92 13.30 -2.75 0.98
C GLU A 92 13.42 -1.32 1.53
N GLN A 93 12.80 -0.37 0.86
CA GLN A 93 12.81 1.04 1.26
C GLN A 93 12.15 1.25 2.64
N LEU A 94 10.97 0.68 2.84
CA LEU A 94 10.24 0.77 4.10
C LEU A 94 11.00 0.11 5.26
N LEU A 95 11.55 -1.09 5.06
CA LEU A 95 12.35 -1.78 6.07
C LEU A 95 13.61 -0.99 6.43
N SER A 96 14.31 -0.44 5.43
CA SER A 96 15.52 0.37 5.65
C SER A 96 15.22 1.68 6.39
N ALA A 97 13.98 2.18 6.26
CA ALA A 97 13.52 3.38 6.96
C ALA A 97 12.92 3.10 8.35
N GLY A 98 12.91 1.84 8.81
CA GLY A 98 12.46 1.47 10.15
C GLY A 98 10.97 1.12 10.28
N ALA A 99 10.31 0.77 9.18
CA ALA A 99 8.95 0.19 9.26
C ALA A 99 8.99 -1.13 10.03
N ASP A 100 8.02 -1.34 10.92
CA ASP A 100 7.92 -2.54 11.76
C ASP A 100 7.58 -3.79 10.92
N PRO A 101 8.52 -4.73 10.76
CA PRO A 101 8.30 -5.95 10.00
C PRO A 101 7.37 -6.95 10.68
N CYS A 102 7.17 -6.83 12.00
CA CYS A 102 6.38 -7.73 12.81
C CYS A 102 4.94 -7.24 13.01
N ALA A 103 4.61 -6.06 12.46
CA ALA A 103 3.27 -5.49 12.54
C ALA A 103 2.21 -6.45 11.97
N GLN A 104 1.06 -6.52 12.66
CA GLN A 104 -0.06 -7.37 12.28
C GLN A 104 -1.26 -6.53 11.83
N ASP A 105 -2.00 -7.00 10.83
CA ASP A 105 -3.30 -6.44 10.46
C ASP A 105 -4.40 -6.79 11.50
N LYS A 106 -5.66 -6.37 11.27
CA LYS A 106 -6.78 -6.71 12.17
C LYS A 106 -7.09 -8.20 12.26
N ARG A 107 -6.58 -9.03 11.34
CA ARG A 107 -6.69 -10.49 11.38
C ARG A 107 -5.48 -11.14 12.03
N GLY A 108 -4.51 -10.35 12.46
CA GLY A 108 -3.25 -10.83 13.02
C GLY A 108 -2.24 -11.28 11.96
N ASN A 109 -2.48 -11.04 10.66
CA ASN A 109 -1.52 -11.42 9.62
C ASN A 109 -0.38 -10.41 9.53
N THR A 110 0.83 -10.93 9.33
CA THR A 110 2.05 -10.14 9.11
C THR A 110 2.31 -9.93 7.61
N ALA A 111 3.23 -9.02 7.29
CA ALA A 111 3.75 -8.85 5.92
C ALA A 111 4.31 -10.16 5.35
N LEU A 112 5.00 -10.96 6.19
CA LEU A 112 5.54 -12.27 5.80
C LEU A 112 4.43 -13.26 5.39
N MET A 113 3.36 -13.36 6.18
CA MET A 113 2.21 -14.22 5.84
C MET A 113 1.56 -13.77 4.52
N GLY A 114 1.43 -12.45 4.31
CA GLY A 114 0.91 -11.87 3.08
C GLY A 114 1.77 -12.20 1.85
N ALA A 115 3.09 -12.08 1.96
CA ALA A 115 4.03 -12.41 0.89
C ALA A 115 3.98 -13.92 0.54
N ILE A 116 3.92 -14.79 1.53
CA ILE A 116 3.82 -16.25 1.32
C ILE A 116 2.49 -16.59 0.62
N PHE A 117 1.38 -16.02 1.08
CA PHE A 117 0.07 -16.19 0.47
C PHE A 117 0.08 -15.82 -1.01
N LYS A 118 0.65 -14.68 -1.37
CA LYS A 118 0.73 -14.19 -2.74
C LYS A 118 1.78 -14.89 -3.59
N GLY A 119 2.68 -15.66 -2.97
CA GLY A 119 3.78 -16.33 -3.66
C GLY A 119 4.97 -15.41 -3.95
N GLU A 120 5.07 -14.29 -3.27
CA GLU A 120 6.16 -13.33 -3.39
C GLU A 120 7.38 -13.81 -2.59
N LEU A 121 7.99 -14.92 -3.07
CA LEU A 121 9.00 -15.68 -2.31
C LEU A 121 10.27 -14.87 -2.05
N GLY A 122 10.65 -13.97 -2.95
CA GLY A 122 11.78 -13.06 -2.76
C GLY A 122 11.54 -12.07 -1.61
N ILE A 123 10.30 -11.56 -1.50
CA ILE A 123 9.87 -10.69 -0.40
C ILE A 123 9.79 -11.47 0.90
N ALA A 124 9.21 -12.69 0.87
CA ALA A 124 9.15 -13.56 2.03
C ALA A 124 10.55 -13.83 2.60
N LYS A 125 11.52 -14.18 1.75
CA LYS A 125 12.94 -14.38 2.16
C LYS A 125 13.55 -13.12 2.78
N ARG A 126 13.24 -11.96 2.25
CA ARG A 126 13.71 -10.67 2.82
C ARG A 126 13.09 -10.39 4.19
N LEU A 127 11.78 -10.61 4.34
CA LEU A 127 11.06 -10.39 5.60
C LEU A 127 11.50 -11.38 6.70
N MET A 128 11.86 -12.61 6.33
CA MET A 128 12.43 -13.58 7.27
C MET A 128 13.80 -13.17 7.82
N GLN A 129 14.49 -12.18 7.25
CA GLN A 129 15.74 -11.65 7.81
C GLN A 129 15.50 -10.64 8.94
N ALA A 130 14.27 -10.21 9.14
CA ALA A 130 13.90 -9.35 10.24
C ALA A 130 13.84 -10.14 11.56
N ASP A 131 14.08 -9.45 12.66
CA ASP A 131 14.07 -10.04 14.01
C ASP A 131 12.64 -10.11 14.57
N CYS A 132 11.81 -10.94 13.92
CA CYS A 132 10.44 -11.24 14.37
C CYS A 132 10.38 -12.67 14.91
N ALA A 133 9.47 -12.90 15.88
CA ALA A 133 9.24 -14.24 16.39
C ALA A 133 8.79 -15.17 15.25
N PRO A 134 9.50 -16.29 14.98
CA PRO A 134 9.19 -17.17 13.86
C PRO A 134 7.78 -17.79 13.95
N ASP A 135 7.28 -17.95 15.16
CA ASP A 135 5.99 -18.56 15.46
C ASP A 135 4.88 -17.53 15.77
N GLN A 136 5.05 -16.29 15.33
CA GLN A 136 4.00 -15.28 15.44
C GLN A 136 2.71 -15.77 14.78
N ARG A 137 1.58 -15.69 15.55
CA ARG A 137 0.29 -16.25 15.14
C ARG A 137 -0.69 -15.16 14.72
N ASN A 138 -1.47 -15.46 13.72
CA ASN A 138 -2.65 -14.65 13.40
C ASN A 138 -3.85 -15.02 14.32
N ASN A 139 -4.99 -14.34 14.15
CA ASN A 139 -6.18 -14.57 14.99
C ASN A 139 -6.81 -15.96 14.80
N ALA A 140 -6.47 -16.67 13.72
CA ALA A 140 -6.85 -18.07 13.52
C ALA A 140 -5.82 -19.05 14.12
N GLY A 141 -4.80 -18.55 14.82
CA GLY A 141 -3.72 -19.35 15.40
C GLY A 141 -2.68 -19.83 14.38
N GLN A 142 -2.73 -19.33 13.14
CA GLN A 142 -1.84 -19.76 12.07
C GLN A 142 -0.50 -19.02 12.11
N THR A 143 0.59 -19.74 11.83
CA THR A 143 1.95 -19.21 11.70
C THR A 143 2.34 -19.03 10.21
N ALA A 144 3.45 -18.34 9.97
CA ALA A 144 4.02 -18.24 8.62
C ALA A 144 4.39 -19.62 8.04
N ALA A 145 4.86 -20.56 8.88
CA ALA A 145 5.15 -21.94 8.46
C ALA A 145 3.89 -22.68 7.99
N MET A 146 2.75 -22.48 8.65
CA MET A 146 1.46 -23.03 8.23
C MET A 146 1.01 -22.45 6.89
N TYR A 147 1.19 -21.15 6.65
CA TYR A 147 0.95 -20.55 5.33
C TYR A 147 1.85 -21.16 4.26
N ALA A 148 3.15 -21.32 4.55
CA ALA A 148 4.08 -21.94 3.61
C ALA A 148 3.68 -23.39 3.26
N ALA A 149 3.22 -24.16 4.25
CA ALA A 149 2.70 -25.52 4.06
C ALA A 149 1.43 -25.52 3.20
N LEU A 150 0.44 -24.71 3.56
CA LEU A 150 -0.87 -24.61 2.88
C LEU A 150 -0.73 -24.23 1.41
N PHE A 151 0.17 -23.31 1.09
CA PHE A 151 0.39 -22.81 -0.26
C PHE A 151 1.55 -23.50 -0.98
N GLN A 152 2.04 -24.64 -0.45
CA GLN A 152 3.09 -25.48 -1.05
C GLN A 152 4.39 -24.72 -1.34
N ARG A 153 4.77 -23.76 -0.46
CA ARG A 153 5.98 -22.98 -0.56
C ARG A 153 7.12 -23.69 0.18
N THR A 154 7.52 -24.84 -0.35
CA THR A 154 8.44 -25.79 0.32
C THR A 154 9.77 -25.17 0.73
N ASP A 155 10.36 -24.31 -0.12
CA ASP A 155 11.64 -23.68 0.20
C ASP A 155 11.50 -22.66 1.34
N VAL A 156 10.42 -21.87 1.33
CA VAL A 156 10.11 -20.95 2.44
C VAL A 156 9.87 -21.70 3.74
N LEU A 157 9.19 -22.85 3.68
CA LEU A 157 8.99 -23.69 4.86
C LEU A 157 10.30 -24.22 5.44
N LYS A 158 11.22 -24.67 4.59
CA LYS A 158 12.58 -25.09 5.01
C LYS A 158 13.35 -23.94 5.65
N ASP A 159 13.29 -22.76 5.03
CA ASP A 159 13.97 -21.57 5.55
C ASP A 159 13.39 -21.14 6.93
N LEU A 160 12.05 -21.22 7.12
CA LEU A 160 11.40 -20.96 8.40
C LEU A 160 11.81 -21.97 9.47
N ALA A 161 11.83 -23.26 9.14
CA ALA A 161 12.29 -24.31 10.04
C ALA A 161 13.76 -24.09 10.46
N ALA A 162 14.63 -23.73 9.52
CA ALA A 162 16.04 -23.41 9.81
C ALA A 162 16.19 -22.19 10.73
N LYS A 163 15.21 -21.29 10.77
CA LYS A 163 15.14 -20.14 11.67
C LYS A 163 14.45 -20.45 13.01
N GLY A 164 14.13 -21.70 13.27
CA GLY A 164 13.59 -22.16 14.56
C GLY A 164 12.06 -22.12 14.65
N ALA A 165 11.34 -22.03 13.52
CA ALA A 165 9.89 -22.17 13.53
C ALA A 165 9.47 -23.57 14.01
N ASP A 166 8.55 -23.63 14.96
CA ASP A 166 7.97 -24.89 15.46
C ASP A 166 6.88 -25.40 14.53
N LEU A 167 7.21 -26.44 13.76
CA LEU A 167 6.31 -27.05 12.78
C LEU A 167 5.23 -27.92 13.40
N SER A 168 5.31 -28.22 14.71
CA SER A 168 4.34 -29.02 15.45
C SER A 168 3.16 -28.21 16.00
N LEU A 169 3.26 -26.87 15.94
CA LEU A 169 2.19 -26.00 16.40
C LEU A 169 0.89 -26.26 15.63
N LYS A 170 -0.23 -26.09 16.33
CA LYS A 170 -1.56 -26.25 15.76
C LYS A 170 -2.29 -24.92 15.68
N ASP A 171 -3.02 -24.70 14.59
CA ASP A 171 -3.93 -23.57 14.43
C ASP A 171 -5.20 -23.74 15.29
N GLY A 172 -6.12 -22.78 15.24
CA GLY A 172 -7.39 -22.81 15.96
C GLY A 172 -8.33 -23.98 15.57
N GLN A 173 -8.04 -24.68 14.47
CA GLN A 173 -8.77 -25.86 14.01
C GLN A 173 -8.02 -27.18 14.28
N GLY A 174 -6.86 -27.13 14.89
CA GLY A 174 -6.02 -28.29 15.19
C GLY A 174 -5.20 -28.80 14.00
N ASN A 175 -5.00 -27.97 12.96
CA ASN A 175 -4.13 -28.31 11.85
C ASN A 175 -2.69 -27.89 12.18
N ASP A 176 -1.74 -28.78 11.95
CA ASP A 176 -0.30 -28.50 11.94
C ASP A 176 0.24 -28.42 10.51
N VAL A 177 1.52 -28.10 10.39
CA VAL A 177 2.21 -28.00 9.09
C VAL A 177 2.06 -29.28 8.27
N THR A 178 2.15 -30.46 8.90
CA THR A 178 2.09 -31.76 8.21
C THR A 178 0.73 -32.02 7.57
N LYS A 179 -0.35 -31.74 8.32
CA LYS A 179 -1.72 -31.85 7.81
C LYS A 179 -1.97 -30.89 6.65
N LEU A 180 -1.53 -29.62 6.82
CA LEU A 180 -1.70 -28.59 5.80
C LEU A 180 -0.96 -28.94 4.49
N GLN A 181 0.26 -29.52 4.58
CA GLN A 181 1.01 -29.98 3.41
C GLN A 181 0.30 -31.12 2.65
N ARG A 182 -0.41 -31.99 3.37
CA ARG A 182 -1.16 -33.11 2.79
C ARG A 182 -2.55 -32.72 2.27
N GLY A 183 -2.99 -31.47 2.53
CA GLY A 183 -4.35 -31.05 2.23
C GLY A 183 -5.42 -31.69 3.15
N GLU A 184 -5.01 -32.21 4.31
CA GLU A 184 -5.87 -32.84 5.32
C GLU A 184 -6.41 -31.77 6.28
N PHE A 185 -7.30 -30.91 5.80
CA PHE A 185 -7.87 -29.87 6.66
C PHE A 185 -9.02 -30.43 7.49
N ALA A 186 -9.06 -30.09 8.78
CA ALA A 186 -10.26 -30.24 9.56
C ALA A 186 -11.31 -29.25 9.01
N THR A 187 -12.22 -29.73 8.19
CA THR A 187 -13.42 -28.98 7.82
C THR A 187 -14.36 -29.04 9.00
N THR A 188 -14.32 -28.02 9.87
CA THR A 188 -15.39 -27.85 10.85
C THR A 188 -16.64 -27.47 10.08
N PRO A 189 -17.74 -28.23 10.13
CA PRO A 189 -18.99 -27.79 9.52
C PRO A 189 -19.39 -26.47 10.20
N ALA A 190 -19.68 -25.45 9.37
CA ALA A 190 -20.24 -24.20 9.84
C ALA A 190 -21.47 -24.49 10.71
N ARG A 191 -21.42 -24.10 12.00
CA ARG A 191 -22.59 -24.07 12.87
C ARG A 191 -23.41 -22.84 12.60
#